data_c3c28fdbcb8f93b46611d64837d54d9c
#
_entry.id   c3c28fdbcb8f93b46611d64837d54d9c
#
_cell.length_a   1.000
_cell.length_b   1.000
_cell.length_c   1.000
_cell.angle_alpha   90.00
_cell.angle_beta   90.00
_cell.angle_gamma   90.00
#
_symmetry.space_group_name_H-M   'P 1'
#
loop_
_entity.id
_entity.type
_entity.pdbx_description
1 polymer ?
#
loop_
_entity_poly.entity_id
_entity_poly.type
_entity_poly.pdbx_seq_one_letter_code
_entity_poly.pdbx_strand_id
1 'polypeptide(L)'
;EALPEGANEQDEDRNDTGGAVYVTVDTDWLGRPKSIKYTYSSAAPVGTTVDYGPLKVLVVASKAEQGLGTWITHERNVVEDYKQLFGGSPDTTPAAVMMWGDSNTVNGVSTVDFDDILFLSGPTSHPSTTASSDER
;
A
#
# COMPACT_ATOMS: atom_id res chain seq x y z
N GLU A 1 5.00 3.62 16.84
CA GLU A 1 4.97 3.84 15.40
C GLU A 1 4.74 5.30 15.08
N ALA A 2 5.29 5.75 13.97
CA ALA A 2 5.18 7.13 13.51
C ALA A 2 5.00 7.16 12.00
N LEU A 3 4.15 8.07 11.53
CA LEU A 3 4.02 8.40 10.12
C LEU A 3 4.67 9.74 9.83
N PRO A 4 5.30 9.93 8.66
CA PRO A 4 6.00 11.16 8.34
C PRO A 4 5.02 12.33 8.29
N GLU A 5 5.25 13.32 9.13
CA GLU A 5 4.42 14.51 9.20
C GLU A 5 4.58 15.36 7.93
N GLY A 6 3.48 15.80 7.37
CA GLY A 6 3.47 16.58 6.12
C GLY A 6 3.54 15.74 4.84
N ALA A 7 3.73 14.43 4.92
CA ALA A 7 3.70 13.56 3.75
C ALA A 7 2.27 13.45 3.18
N ASN A 8 2.19 13.38 1.85
CA ASN A 8 0.94 13.25 1.11
C ASN A 8 1.23 12.54 -0.23
N GLU A 9 0.66 11.38 -0.43
CA GLU A 9 0.86 10.55 -1.63
C GLU A 9 0.37 11.22 -2.92
N GLN A 10 -0.48 12.23 -2.83
CA GLN A 10 -0.99 12.99 -3.98
C GLN A 10 -0.06 14.14 -4.41
N ASP A 11 1.02 14.39 -3.67
CA ASP A 11 1.99 15.44 -3.91
C ASP A 11 3.37 14.82 -4.15
N GLU A 12 3.88 14.91 -5.39
CA GLU A 12 5.16 14.29 -5.78
C GLU A 12 6.35 14.79 -4.94
N ASP A 13 6.29 16.02 -4.46
CA ASP A 13 7.33 16.62 -3.62
C ASP A 13 7.23 16.20 -2.14
N ARG A 14 6.17 15.49 -1.75
CA ARG A 14 5.91 15.05 -0.38
C ARG A 14 5.33 13.63 -0.30
N ASN A 15 5.64 12.80 -1.28
CA ASN A 15 5.04 11.47 -1.44
C ASN A 15 5.64 10.38 -0.53
N ASP A 16 6.31 10.76 0.53
CA ASP A 16 6.79 9.81 1.55
C ASP A 16 5.64 9.00 2.14
N THR A 17 5.95 7.79 2.58
CA THR A 17 4.97 6.91 3.18
C THR A 17 5.49 6.29 4.47
N GLY A 18 4.66 6.32 5.51
CA GLY A 18 5.00 5.74 6.80
C GLY A 18 5.20 4.24 6.74
N GLY A 19 4.37 3.56 5.98
CA GLY A 19 4.47 2.14 5.74
C GLY A 19 3.72 1.75 4.48
N ALA A 20 4.33 0.90 3.67
CA ALA A 20 3.72 0.38 2.46
C ALA A 20 4.15 -1.05 2.17
N VAL A 21 3.26 -1.77 1.48
CA VAL A 21 3.57 -3.05 0.85
C VAL A 21 3.41 -2.87 -0.65
N TYR A 22 4.49 -3.13 -1.37
CA TYR A 22 4.47 -3.18 -2.83
C TYR A 22 4.23 -4.60 -3.29
N VAL A 23 3.31 -4.78 -4.23
CA VAL A 23 3.10 -6.07 -4.90
C VAL A 23 3.32 -5.88 -6.39
N THR A 24 4.36 -6.51 -6.92
CA THR A 24 4.66 -6.51 -8.35
C THR A 24 3.98 -7.69 -9.01
N VAL A 25 3.15 -7.44 -10.01
CA VAL A 25 2.31 -8.47 -10.64
C VAL A 25 2.50 -8.57 -12.15
N ASP A 26 3.24 -7.65 -12.76
CA ASP A 26 3.42 -7.62 -14.22
C ASP A 26 4.61 -6.74 -14.61
N THR A 27 4.86 -6.62 -15.90
CA THR A 27 5.79 -5.66 -16.48
C THR A 27 5.11 -4.85 -17.59
N ASP A 28 5.56 -3.65 -17.81
CA ASP A 28 5.12 -2.87 -18.96
C ASP A 28 5.90 -3.27 -20.24
N TRP A 29 5.55 -2.64 -21.36
CA TRP A 29 6.20 -2.91 -22.65
C TRP A 29 7.69 -2.55 -22.72
N LEU A 30 8.21 -1.76 -21.75
CA LEU A 30 9.62 -1.46 -21.56
C LEU A 30 10.31 -2.41 -20.57
N GLY A 31 9.60 -3.41 -20.05
CA GLY A 31 10.10 -4.33 -19.04
C GLY A 31 10.16 -3.74 -17.63
N ARG A 32 9.51 -2.58 -17.38
CA ARG A 32 9.46 -1.99 -16.03
C ARG A 32 8.39 -2.70 -15.19
N PRO A 33 8.68 -3.00 -13.91
CA PRO A 33 7.71 -3.64 -13.04
C PRO A 33 6.43 -2.82 -12.89
N LYS A 34 5.29 -3.44 -13.11
CA LYS A 34 3.98 -2.90 -12.73
C LYS A 34 3.65 -3.32 -11.32
N SER A 35 3.55 -2.35 -10.44
CA SER A 35 3.38 -2.59 -9.01
C SER A 35 2.22 -1.80 -8.44
N ILE A 36 1.55 -2.41 -7.45
CA ILE A 36 0.59 -1.73 -6.59
C ILE A 36 1.29 -1.44 -5.26
N LYS A 37 1.28 -0.18 -4.84
CA LYS A 37 1.74 0.26 -3.52
C LYS A 37 0.53 0.41 -2.62
N TYR A 38 0.35 -0.53 -1.72
CA TYR A 38 -0.63 -0.41 -0.63
C TYR A 38 -0.01 0.37 0.51
N THR A 39 -0.57 1.52 0.85
CA THR A 39 0.08 2.44 1.79
C THR A 39 -0.78 2.80 2.99
N TYR A 40 -0.12 3.04 4.12
CA TYR A 40 -0.65 3.71 5.29
C TYR A 40 -0.31 5.20 5.21
N SER A 41 -1.30 6.01 4.88
CA SER A 41 -1.11 7.44 4.61
C SER A 41 -1.09 8.29 5.87
N SER A 42 -0.25 9.32 5.87
CA SER A 42 -0.26 10.39 6.88
C SER A 42 -1.45 11.34 6.71
N ALA A 43 -1.89 11.59 5.48
CA ALA A 43 -2.83 12.65 5.13
C ALA A 43 -4.01 12.20 4.25
N ALA A 44 -3.76 11.34 3.26
CA ALA A 44 -4.79 10.95 2.29
C ALA A 44 -5.80 9.96 2.90
N PRO A 45 -7.10 10.08 2.58
CA PRO A 45 -8.10 9.15 3.07
C PRO A 45 -7.99 7.78 2.42
N VAL A 46 -8.51 6.76 3.11
CA VAL A 46 -8.60 5.38 2.58
C VAL A 46 -9.37 5.37 1.26
N GLY A 47 -8.89 4.57 0.31
CA GLY A 47 -9.44 4.48 -1.04
C GLY A 47 -8.84 5.49 -2.02
N THR A 48 -8.03 6.44 -1.58
CA THR A 48 -7.29 7.33 -2.47
C THR A 48 -6.36 6.53 -3.38
N THR A 49 -6.38 6.84 -4.68
CA THR A 49 -5.48 6.25 -5.67
C THR A 49 -4.61 7.31 -6.31
N VAL A 50 -3.36 6.98 -6.59
CA VAL A 50 -2.44 7.86 -7.32
C VAL A 50 -1.78 7.07 -8.44
N ASP A 51 -1.65 7.70 -9.60
CA ASP A 51 -1.08 7.11 -10.81
C ASP A 51 0.32 7.67 -11.08
N TYR A 52 1.33 6.83 -10.91
CA TYR A 52 2.71 7.10 -11.28
C TYR A 52 3.17 6.19 -12.45
N GLY A 53 2.30 5.97 -13.42
CA GLY A 53 2.57 5.10 -14.57
C GLY A 53 2.62 3.61 -14.18
N PRO A 54 3.78 2.95 -14.20
CA PRO A 54 3.87 1.54 -13.82
C PRO A 54 3.71 1.30 -12.31
N LEU A 55 3.75 2.35 -11.49
CA LEU A 55 3.44 2.29 -10.07
C LEU A 55 2.08 2.93 -9.79
N LYS A 56 1.15 2.17 -9.25
CA LYS A 56 -0.14 2.67 -8.76
C LYS A 56 -0.16 2.63 -7.24
N VAL A 57 -0.59 3.71 -6.62
CA VAL A 57 -0.74 3.80 -5.17
C VAL A 57 -2.20 3.61 -4.79
N LEU A 58 -2.46 2.81 -3.77
CA LEU A 58 -3.75 2.66 -3.14
C LEU A 58 -3.61 2.84 -1.63
N VAL A 59 -4.26 3.86 -1.08
CA VAL A 59 -4.31 4.08 0.36
C VAL A 59 -5.26 3.07 0.99
N VAL A 60 -4.73 2.18 1.82
CA VAL A 60 -5.49 1.13 2.51
C VAL A 60 -5.70 1.43 4.00
N ALA A 61 -4.89 2.31 4.56
CA ALA A 61 -5.06 2.86 5.89
C ALA A 61 -4.66 4.33 5.94
N SER A 62 -5.23 5.08 6.86
CA SER A 62 -4.95 6.50 7.05
C SER A 62 -4.86 6.83 8.55
N LYS A 63 -3.92 7.70 8.92
CA LYS A 63 -3.77 8.19 10.30
C LYS A 63 -5.08 8.77 10.84
N ALA A 64 -5.82 9.47 9.99
CA ALA A 64 -7.10 10.11 10.38
C ALA A 64 -8.20 9.08 10.70
N GLU A 65 -8.19 7.91 10.07
CA GLU A 65 -9.25 6.90 10.20
C GLU A 65 -8.90 5.80 11.19
N GLN A 66 -7.66 5.29 11.17
CA GLN A 66 -7.22 4.17 12.00
C GLN A 66 -6.36 4.57 13.20
N GLY A 67 -5.80 5.79 13.19
CA GLY A 67 -4.87 6.23 14.23
C GLY A 67 -3.50 5.55 14.14
N LEU A 68 -2.79 5.53 15.25
CA LEU A 68 -1.47 4.92 15.40
C LEU A 68 -1.45 3.97 16.61
N GLY A 69 -0.45 3.08 16.66
CA GLY A 69 -0.23 2.20 17.82
C GLY A 69 -1.16 0.99 17.90
N THR A 70 -1.89 0.70 16.84
CA THR A 70 -2.80 -0.46 16.75
C THR A 70 -2.41 -1.31 15.55
N TRP A 71 -2.39 -2.63 15.72
CA TRP A 71 -2.26 -3.56 14.61
C TRP A 71 -3.49 -3.48 13.70
N ILE A 72 -3.26 -3.41 12.40
CA ILE A 72 -4.32 -3.39 11.39
C ILE A 72 -4.07 -4.54 10.42
N THR A 73 -5.07 -5.38 10.25
CA THR A 73 -5.04 -6.46 9.26
C THR A 73 -5.73 -6.01 7.98
N HIS A 74 -5.05 -6.16 6.86
CA HIS A 74 -5.57 -5.88 5.53
C HIS A 74 -5.63 -7.17 4.72
N GLU A 75 -6.77 -7.41 4.09
CA GLU A 75 -6.94 -8.43 3.07
C GLU A 75 -7.27 -7.75 1.74
N ARG A 76 -6.47 -8.02 0.70
CA ARG A 76 -6.64 -7.42 -0.62
C ARG A 76 -6.70 -8.48 -1.71
N ASN A 77 -7.63 -8.31 -2.64
CA ASN A 77 -7.63 -9.04 -3.90
C ASN A 77 -6.76 -8.31 -4.92
N VAL A 78 -5.50 -8.71 -5.00
CA VAL A 78 -4.50 -8.05 -5.86
C VAL A 78 -4.90 -8.07 -7.33
N VAL A 79 -5.59 -9.12 -7.80
CA VAL A 79 -6.05 -9.21 -9.20
C VAL A 79 -7.14 -8.20 -9.49
N GLU A 80 -8.10 -8.04 -8.58
CA GLU A 80 -9.17 -7.05 -8.75
C GLU A 80 -8.63 -5.61 -8.60
N ASP A 81 -7.74 -5.37 -7.66
CA ASP A 81 -7.06 -4.08 -7.52
C ASP A 81 -6.27 -3.73 -8.80
N TYR A 82 -5.56 -4.71 -9.37
CA TYR A 82 -4.85 -4.51 -10.64
C TYR A 82 -5.80 -4.14 -11.79
N LYS A 83 -6.92 -4.85 -11.92
CA LYS A 83 -7.93 -4.54 -12.95
C LYS A 83 -8.46 -3.12 -12.82
N GLN A 84 -8.71 -2.67 -11.60
CA GLN A 84 -9.22 -1.32 -11.34
C GLN A 84 -8.17 -0.24 -11.63
N LEU A 85 -6.91 -0.48 -11.28
CA LEU A 85 -5.84 0.51 -11.34
C LEU A 85 -5.14 0.57 -12.70
N PHE A 86 -4.96 -0.55 -13.38
CA PHE A 86 -4.24 -0.65 -14.65
C PHE A 86 -5.15 -0.92 -15.85
N GLY A 87 -6.36 -1.43 -15.63
CA GLY A 87 -7.22 -2.00 -16.68
C GLY A 87 -6.74 -3.38 -17.14
N GLY A 88 -7.67 -4.27 -17.44
CA GLY A 88 -7.35 -5.64 -17.83
C GLY A 88 -6.87 -6.51 -16.68
N SER A 89 -6.43 -7.73 -16.99
CA SER A 89 -5.92 -8.68 -16.00
C SER A 89 -4.38 -8.74 -16.05
N PRO A 90 -3.70 -9.01 -14.93
CA PRO A 90 -2.26 -9.22 -14.96
C PRO A 90 -1.94 -10.53 -15.70
N ASP A 91 -0.82 -10.55 -16.42
CA ASP A 91 -0.36 -11.74 -17.16
C ASP A 91 0.34 -12.76 -16.26
N THR A 92 0.75 -12.35 -15.06
CA THR A 92 1.50 -13.18 -14.13
C THR A 92 0.88 -13.22 -12.75
N THR A 93 1.23 -14.24 -11.97
CA THR A 93 1.03 -14.23 -10.52
C THR A 93 1.96 -13.19 -9.87
N PRO A 94 1.69 -12.71 -8.64
CA PRO A 94 2.60 -11.82 -7.95
C PRO A 94 4.03 -12.33 -7.97
N ALA A 95 4.95 -11.53 -8.54
CA ALA A 95 6.34 -11.90 -8.74
C ALA A 95 7.23 -11.43 -7.59
N ALA A 96 6.83 -10.38 -6.90
CA ALA A 96 7.58 -9.83 -5.77
C ALA A 96 6.67 -9.09 -4.80
N VAL A 97 7.08 -9.11 -3.53
CA VAL A 97 6.51 -8.29 -2.46
C VAL A 97 7.64 -7.57 -1.74
N MET A 98 7.45 -6.29 -1.50
CA MET A 98 8.41 -5.46 -0.81
C MET A 98 7.72 -4.64 0.28
N MET A 99 8.29 -4.63 1.46
CA MET A 99 7.90 -3.73 2.55
C MET A 99 8.74 -2.45 2.48
N TRP A 100 8.11 -1.32 2.70
CA TRP A 100 8.75 -0.03 2.55
C TRP A 100 8.28 0.97 3.60
N GLY A 101 9.20 1.80 4.08
CA GLY A 101 8.92 2.98 4.88
C GLY A 101 9.86 4.10 4.43
N ASP A 102 9.33 5.32 4.30
CA ASP A 102 10.05 6.45 3.76
C ASP A 102 9.65 7.75 4.44
N SER A 103 10.62 8.63 4.70
CA SER A 103 10.40 9.93 5.33
C SER A 103 11.46 10.98 4.93
N ASN A 104 12.20 10.71 3.86
CA ASN A 104 13.35 11.54 3.46
C ASN A 104 12.93 12.83 2.74
N THR A 105 11.86 12.81 1.97
CA THR A 105 11.37 13.96 1.21
C THR A 105 10.84 15.07 2.13
N VAL A 106 10.05 14.69 3.13
CA VAL A 106 9.55 15.64 4.15
C VAL A 106 10.50 15.83 5.32
N ASN A 107 11.66 15.16 5.31
CA ASN A 107 12.65 15.19 6.38
C ASN A 107 12.05 14.85 7.76
N GLY A 108 11.17 13.87 7.78
CA GLY A 108 10.42 13.43 8.93
C GLY A 108 10.95 12.14 9.57
N VAL A 109 10.09 11.50 10.34
CA VAL A 109 10.32 10.17 10.94
C VAL A 109 9.22 9.22 10.52
N SER A 110 9.60 8.01 10.11
CA SER A 110 8.71 6.91 9.84
C SER A 110 9.11 5.71 10.69
N THR A 111 8.16 5.12 11.38
CA THR A 111 8.34 3.87 12.12
C THR A 111 7.10 3.01 11.92
N VAL A 112 7.29 1.84 11.33
CA VAL A 112 6.21 0.90 11.03
C VAL A 112 6.68 -0.52 11.29
N ASP A 113 5.78 -1.33 11.82
CA ASP A 113 5.99 -2.76 12.00
C ASP A 113 5.10 -3.53 11.02
N PHE A 114 5.63 -4.63 10.49
CA PHE A 114 4.93 -5.55 9.59
C PHE A 114 4.96 -6.95 10.19
N ASP A 115 3.85 -7.67 10.08
CA ASP A 115 3.74 -9.07 10.50
C ASP A 115 2.77 -9.83 9.59
N ASP A 116 2.86 -11.15 9.58
CA ASP A 116 1.90 -12.09 8.98
C ASP A 116 1.53 -11.78 7.52
N ILE A 117 2.52 -11.57 6.64
CA ILE A 117 2.25 -11.41 5.22
C ILE A 117 1.97 -12.78 4.59
N LEU A 118 0.73 -12.98 4.14
CA LEU A 118 0.25 -14.24 3.58
C LEU A 118 -0.28 -14.05 2.15
N PHE A 119 0.03 -15.01 1.28
CA PHE A 119 -0.64 -15.14 -0.01
C PHE A 119 -1.68 -16.26 0.08
N LEU A 120 -2.93 -15.89 -0.18
CA LEU A 120 -4.05 -16.82 -0.21
C LEU A 120 -4.45 -17.08 -1.66
N SER A 121 -4.71 -18.36 -1.98
CA SER A 121 -5.26 -18.75 -3.27
C SER A 121 -6.77 -18.97 -3.16
N GLY A 122 -7.53 -18.46 -4.12
CA GLY A 122 -8.97 -18.67 -4.19
C GLY A 122 -9.76 -17.37 -4.37
N PRO A 123 -11.10 -17.47 -4.51
CA PRO A 123 -11.95 -16.30 -4.55
C PRO A 123 -11.90 -15.64 -3.16
N THR A 124 -11.32 -14.45 -3.09
CA THR A 124 -11.36 -13.65 -1.88
C THR A 124 -12.75 -13.03 -1.74
N SER A 125 -13.32 -13.13 -0.56
CA SER A 125 -14.38 -12.23 -0.11
C SER A 125 -13.87 -10.79 -0.18
N HIS A 126 -14.75 -9.83 -0.25
CA HIS A 126 -14.46 -8.40 -0.36
C HIS A 126 -13.24 -7.95 0.47
N PRO A 127 -12.47 -6.95 -0.03
CA PRO A 127 -11.35 -6.41 0.73
C PRO A 127 -11.82 -5.98 2.12
N SER A 128 -11.10 -6.46 3.13
CA SER A 128 -11.39 -6.14 4.52
C SER A 128 -10.18 -5.50 5.19
N THR A 129 -10.47 -4.58 6.08
CA THR A 129 -9.49 -3.99 6.99
C THR A 129 -10.03 -4.15 8.40
N THR A 130 -9.28 -4.82 9.26
CA THR A 130 -9.70 -5.06 10.63
C THR A 130 -8.62 -4.55 11.58
N ALA A 131 -9.02 -3.74 12.55
CA ALA A 131 -8.15 -3.35 13.65
C ALA A 131 -8.18 -4.42 14.74
N SER A 132 -7.02 -4.81 15.24
CA SER A 132 -6.87 -5.75 16.34
C SER A 132 -6.20 -5.05 17.52
N SER A 133 -6.72 -5.30 18.72
CA SER A 133 -6.15 -4.84 19.99
C SER A 133 -5.18 -5.86 20.61
N ASP A 134 -4.76 -6.87 19.85
CA ASP A 134 -3.85 -7.87 20.38
C ASP A 134 -2.47 -7.27 20.62
N GLU A 135 -2.15 -7.08 21.88
CA GLU A 135 -0.81 -6.71 22.35
C GLU A 135 0.11 -7.93 22.21
N ARG A 136 1.08 -7.81 21.35
CA ARG A 136 2.22 -8.72 21.32
C ARG A 136 3.41 -8.15 22.04
#